data_f0d07d0fe1f876e1a72326548df9839b
#
_entry.id   f0d07d0fe1f876e1a72326548df9839b
#
_cell.length_a   1.000
_cell.length_b   1.000
_cell.length_c   1.000
_cell.angle_alpha   90.00
_cell.angle_beta   90.00
_cell.angle_gamma   90.00
#
_symmetry.space_group_name_H-M   'P 1'
#
loop_
_entity.id
_entity.type
_entity.pdbx_description
1 polymer ?
#
loop_
_entity_poly.entity_id
_entity_poly.type
_entity_poly.pdbx_seq_one_letter_code
_entity_poly.pdbx_strand_id
1 'polypeptide(L)'
;MRGYNAEHEFVQMPCGVMDQLISSCGQYGKVSLIDCISHDIQHFDISSDTSSSRREWPVTLLKLFVHTEHKLVNSQYTERVKECLEAERLLKERFNTDSEQQVEALCRGPTLEMLESMKDSMPANVYRRAYYVAS
;
A
#
# COMPACT_ATOMS: atom_id res chain seq x y z
N MET A 1 1.56 12.57 11.16
CA MET A 1 0.17 12.09 11.40
C MET A 1 -0.94 13.15 11.27
N ARG A 2 -0.71 14.47 11.47
CA ARG A 2 -1.78 15.48 11.32
C ARG A 2 -2.44 15.50 9.94
N GLY A 3 -1.65 15.35 8.86
CA GLY A 3 -2.18 15.29 7.50
C GLY A 3 -3.06 14.07 7.26
N TYR A 4 -2.63 12.90 7.73
CA TYR A 4 -3.43 11.67 7.68
C TYR A 4 -4.77 11.82 8.40
N ASN A 5 -4.76 12.32 9.64
CA ASN A 5 -5.99 12.52 10.40
C ASN A 5 -6.95 13.53 9.73
N ALA A 6 -6.40 14.59 9.10
CA ALA A 6 -7.21 15.55 8.37
C ALA A 6 -7.93 14.90 7.18
N GLU A 7 -7.26 14.04 6.42
CA GLU A 7 -7.88 13.34 5.29
C GLU A 7 -8.77 12.18 5.73
N HIS A 8 -8.30 11.36 6.67
CA HIS A 8 -8.99 10.15 7.08
C HIS A 8 -10.19 10.41 7.97
N GLU A 9 -10.02 11.25 9.00
CA GLU A 9 -11.07 11.49 10.00
C GLU A 9 -12.00 12.64 9.61
N PHE A 10 -11.45 13.77 9.16
CA PHE A 10 -12.25 14.96 8.86
C PHE A 10 -12.90 14.89 7.48
N VAL A 11 -12.15 14.54 6.43
CA VAL A 11 -12.67 14.39 5.06
C VAL A 11 -13.36 13.03 4.86
N GLN A 12 -13.16 12.08 5.77
CA GLN A 12 -13.65 10.70 5.69
C GLN A 12 -13.19 9.97 4.43
N MET A 13 -11.94 10.27 4.00
CA MET A 13 -11.32 9.59 2.89
C MET A 13 -10.61 8.33 3.40
N PRO A 14 -10.90 7.13 2.87
CA PRO A 14 -10.21 5.89 3.26
C PRO A 14 -8.80 5.82 2.65
N CYS A 15 -7.96 6.83 2.91
CA CYS A 15 -6.59 6.90 2.43
C CYS A 15 -5.62 6.09 3.31
N GLY A 16 -4.50 5.66 2.73
CA GLY A 16 -3.34 5.18 3.48
C GLY A 16 -2.48 6.35 3.99
N VAL A 17 -1.37 6.03 4.64
CA VAL A 17 -0.47 7.00 5.28
C VAL A 17 0.71 7.41 4.39
N MET A 18 0.94 6.70 3.27
CA MET A 18 2.13 6.81 2.44
C MET A 18 2.35 8.24 1.90
N ASP A 19 1.32 8.86 1.34
CA ASP A 19 1.43 10.17 0.70
C ASP A 19 1.78 11.28 1.70
N GLN A 20 1.20 11.22 2.89
CA GLN A 20 1.49 12.15 3.97
C GLN A 20 2.90 11.94 4.55
N LEU A 21 3.35 10.69 4.65
CA LEU A 21 4.70 10.36 5.10
C LEU A 21 5.75 10.86 4.11
N ILE A 22 5.61 10.54 2.82
CA ILE A 22 6.59 10.99 1.82
C ILE A 22 6.60 12.50 1.65
N SER A 23 5.45 13.17 1.75
CA SER A 23 5.36 14.64 1.70
C SER A 23 6.08 15.31 2.87
N SER A 24 6.10 14.66 4.03
CA SER A 24 6.71 15.21 5.26
C SER A 24 8.17 14.82 5.43
N CYS A 25 8.56 13.63 5.01
CA CYS A 25 9.86 13.02 5.30
C CYS A 25 10.72 12.81 4.06
N GLY A 26 10.21 13.08 2.86
CA GLY A 26 10.95 12.94 1.62
C GLY A 26 12.22 13.78 1.60
N GLN A 27 13.30 13.25 1.01
CA GLN A 27 14.59 13.92 0.91
C GLN A 27 14.96 14.11 -0.56
N TYR A 28 15.54 15.27 -0.86
CA TYR A 28 15.99 15.57 -2.21
C TYR A 28 17.05 14.57 -2.68
N GLY A 29 16.89 14.06 -3.90
CA GLY A 29 17.84 13.12 -4.51
C GLY A 29 17.76 11.69 -3.97
N LYS A 30 16.72 11.35 -3.23
CA LYS A 30 16.54 10.01 -2.65
C LYS A 30 15.21 9.36 -3.03
N VAL A 31 15.22 8.06 -3.12
CA VAL A 31 14.02 7.20 -3.10
C VAL A 31 13.78 6.75 -1.66
N SER A 32 12.53 6.70 -1.26
CA SER A 32 12.16 6.29 0.10
C SER A 32 11.38 4.97 0.04
N LEU A 33 11.83 3.99 0.82
CA LEU A 33 11.07 2.80 1.15
C LEU A 33 10.28 3.09 2.43
N ILE A 34 8.97 2.96 2.38
CA ILE A 34 8.07 3.24 3.49
C ILE A 34 7.35 1.96 3.90
N ASP A 35 7.53 1.55 5.15
CA ASP A 35 6.68 0.54 5.77
C ASP A 35 5.43 1.23 6.32
N CYS A 36 4.29 1.03 5.64
CA CYS A 36 3.03 1.68 6.02
C CYS A 36 2.40 1.11 7.30
N ILE A 37 2.91 0.02 7.85
CA ILE A 37 2.45 -0.57 9.12
C ILE A 37 3.23 0.04 10.28
N SER A 38 4.58 -0.07 10.25
CA SER A 38 5.45 0.48 11.31
C SER A 38 5.68 1.98 11.18
N HIS A 39 5.45 2.54 9.99
CA HIS A 39 5.78 3.92 9.58
C HIS A 39 7.30 4.16 9.49
N ASP A 40 8.10 3.11 9.39
CA ASP A 40 9.53 3.24 9.19
C ASP A 40 9.84 3.70 7.77
N ILE A 41 10.82 4.58 7.65
CA ILE A 41 11.25 5.16 6.38
C ILE A 41 12.75 4.96 6.21
N GLN A 42 13.13 4.35 5.10
CA GLN A 42 14.53 4.21 4.69
C GLN A 42 14.75 5.00 3.40
N HIS A 43 15.84 5.76 3.36
CA HIS A 43 16.20 6.58 2.21
C HIS A 43 17.40 6.01 1.48
N PHE A 44 17.30 5.89 0.16
CA PHE A 44 18.34 5.40 -0.74
C PHE A 44 18.71 6.49 -1.74
N ASP A 45 20.01 6.74 -1.92
CA ASP A 45 20.49 7.70 -2.92
C ASP A 45 20.20 7.21 -4.34
N ILE A 46 19.62 8.07 -5.18
CA ILE A 46 19.31 7.73 -6.57
C ILE A 46 20.58 7.79 -7.44
N SER A 47 21.52 8.69 -7.15
CA SER A 47 22.75 8.82 -7.91
C SER A 47 23.91 8.10 -7.24
N SER A 48 24.56 7.21 -7.97
CA SER A 48 25.82 6.57 -7.56
C SER A 48 27.04 7.50 -7.65
N ASP A 49 26.90 8.66 -8.26
CA ASP A 49 28.02 9.57 -8.53
C ASP A 49 28.00 10.77 -7.58
N THR A 50 28.78 10.66 -6.50
CA THR A 50 28.99 11.73 -5.51
C THR A 50 30.00 12.78 -5.97
N SER A 51 30.64 12.61 -7.15
CA SER A 51 31.75 13.44 -7.62
C SER A 51 31.37 14.62 -8.51
N SER A 52 30.15 14.65 -9.06
CA SER A 52 29.70 15.76 -9.91
C SER A 52 28.90 16.80 -9.11
N SER A 53 29.29 18.06 -9.27
CA SER A 53 28.59 19.22 -8.71
C SER A 53 27.19 19.46 -9.33
N ARG A 54 26.84 18.73 -10.38
CA ARG A 54 25.50 18.64 -10.98
C ARG A 54 24.96 17.24 -10.70
N ARG A 55 24.05 17.14 -9.75
CA ARG A 55 23.24 15.92 -9.53
C ARG A 55 22.25 15.79 -10.69
N GLU A 56 22.68 15.14 -11.77
CA GLU A 56 21.76 14.73 -12.82
C GLU A 56 20.99 13.51 -12.32
N TRP A 57 19.66 13.60 -12.40
CA TRP A 57 18.80 12.50 -12.07
C TRP A 57 18.95 11.43 -13.16
N PRO A 58 19.38 10.19 -12.85
CA PRO A 58 19.53 9.14 -13.85
C PRO A 58 18.17 8.57 -14.29
N VAL A 59 17.06 9.21 -13.87
CA VAL A 59 15.69 8.74 -14.09
C VAL A 59 14.85 9.87 -14.67
N THR A 60 14.11 9.56 -15.74
CA THR A 60 13.10 10.46 -16.32
C THR A 60 11.73 10.04 -15.83
N LEU A 61 10.99 10.97 -15.22
CA LEU A 61 9.59 10.75 -14.82
C LEU A 61 8.67 11.23 -15.95
N LEU A 62 7.88 10.32 -16.50
CA LEU A 62 6.86 10.62 -17.49
C LEU A 62 5.47 10.59 -16.87
N LYS A 63 4.78 11.74 -16.89
CA LYS A 63 3.38 11.85 -16.45
C LYS A 63 2.45 11.91 -17.66
N LEU A 64 1.62 10.89 -17.83
CA LEU A 64 0.61 10.82 -18.90
C LEU A 64 -0.75 11.24 -18.36
N PHE A 65 -1.37 12.21 -19.03
CA PHE A 65 -2.74 12.65 -18.76
C PHE A 65 -3.71 11.89 -19.65
N VAL A 66 -4.60 11.10 -19.07
CA VAL A 66 -5.62 10.31 -19.79
C VAL A 66 -7.02 10.97 -19.76
N HIS A 67 -7.13 12.20 -19.28
CA HIS A 67 -8.37 12.99 -19.20
C HIS A 67 -9.55 12.26 -18.51
N THR A 68 -9.28 11.36 -17.60
CA THR A 68 -10.31 10.66 -16.83
C THR A 68 -10.43 11.33 -15.46
N GLU A 69 -11.61 11.88 -15.17
CA GLU A 69 -11.90 12.42 -13.84
C GLU A 69 -12.19 11.27 -12.87
N HIS A 70 -11.37 11.12 -11.86
CA HIS A 70 -11.61 10.23 -10.74
C HIS A 70 -12.07 11.01 -9.52
N LYS A 71 -13.35 10.87 -9.16
CA LYS A 71 -13.83 11.31 -7.85
C LYS A 71 -13.46 10.24 -6.84
N LEU A 72 -12.51 10.53 -5.96
CA LEU A 72 -12.01 9.60 -4.93
C LEU A 72 -13.10 9.20 -3.92
N VAL A 73 -13.98 10.14 -3.59
CA VAL A 73 -15.15 9.88 -2.71
C VAL A 73 -16.22 9.15 -3.53
N ASN A 74 -16.65 7.98 -3.08
CA ASN A 74 -17.58 7.06 -3.77
C ASN A 74 -17.01 6.40 -5.04
N SER A 75 -15.69 6.21 -5.10
CA SER A 75 -15.04 5.54 -6.23
C SER A 75 -14.87 4.04 -5.97
N GLN A 76 -14.49 3.32 -7.03
CA GLN A 76 -14.03 1.93 -6.95
C GLN A 76 -12.91 1.73 -5.91
N TYR A 77 -12.19 2.79 -5.52
CA TYR A 77 -11.18 2.74 -4.48
C TYR A 77 -11.74 2.33 -3.11
N THR A 78 -12.87 2.91 -2.72
CA THR A 78 -13.55 2.55 -1.46
C THR A 78 -13.98 1.08 -1.44
N GLU A 79 -14.46 0.56 -2.58
CA GLU A 79 -14.80 -0.86 -2.71
C GLU A 79 -13.56 -1.75 -2.60
N ARG A 80 -12.47 -1.35 -3.25
CA ARG A 80 -11.18 -2.08 -3.17
C ARG A 80 -10.64 -2.14 -1.74
N VAL A 81 -10.73 -1.05 -0.99
CA VAL A 81 -10.35 -1.03 0.43
C VAL A 81 -11.21 -2.00 1.24
N LYS A 82 -12.53 -2.01 1.04
CA LYS A 82 -13.44 -2.95 1.71
C LYS A 82 -13.11 -4.40 1.36
N GLU A 83 -12.83 -4.70 0.10
CA GLU A 83 -12.43 -6.04 -0.34
C GLU A 83 -11.13 -6.49 0.32
N CYS A 84 -10.14 -5.60 0.45
CA CYS A 84 -8.88 -5.89 1.15
C CYS A 84 -9.10 -6.17 2.64
N LEU A 85 -9.89 -5.33 3.30
CA LEU A 85 -10.20 -5.51 4.72
C LEU A 85 -10.97 -6.80 4.99
N GLU A 86 -11.91 -7.15 4.12
CA GLU A 86 -12.65 -8.40 4.24
C GLU A 86 -11.75 -9.63 4.00
N ALA A 87 -10.87 -9.56 3.01
CA ALA A 87 -9.88 -10.60 2.78
C ALA A 87 -8.97 -10.81 3.99
N GLU A 88 -8.46 -9.71 4.56
CA GLU A 88 -7.61 -9.74 5.75
C GLU A 88 -8.34 -10.33 6.94
N ARG A 89 -9.59 -9.95 7.16
CA ARG A 89 -10.44 -10.50 8.22
C ARG A 89 -10.60 -12.02 8.10
N LEU A 90 -10.96 -12.50 6.90
CA LEU A 90 -11.17 -13.93 6.64
C LEU A 90 -9.87 -14.73 6.81
N LEU A 91 -8.74 -14.19 6.36
CA LEU A 91 -7.43 -14.82 6.54
C LEU A 91 -7.04 -14.90 8.01
N LYS A 92 -7.20 -13.81 8.76
CA LYS A 92 -6.93 -13.78 10.21
C LYS A 92 -7.80 -14.76 10.97
N GLU A 93 -9.08 -14.83 10.65
CA GLU A 93 -10.03 -15.74 11.29
C GLU A 93 -9.65 -17.20 11.04
N ARG A 94 -9.14 -17.53 9.84
CA ARG A 94 -8.77 -18.90 9.48
C ARG A 94 -7.41 -19.33 9.99
N PHE A 95 -6.39 -18.45 9.96
CA PHE A 95 -5.01 -18.84 10.17
C PHE A 95 -4.41 -18.34 11.50
N ASN A 96 -4.92 -17.27 12.12
CA ASN A 96 -4.37 -16.79 13.39
C ASN A 96 -4.84 -17.59 14.61
N THR A 97 -5.64 -18.63 14.42
CA THR A 97 -6.02 -19.59 15.49
C THR A 97 -4.88 -20.57 15.81
N ASP A 98 -3.98 -20.84 14.85
CA ASP A 98 -2.83 -21.72 15.04
C ASP A 98 -1.54 -20.89 15.02
N SER A 99 -0.74 -20.98 16.07
CA SER A 99 0.34 -20.08 16.42
C SER A 99 1.57 -20.04 15.49
N GLU A 100 1.62 -20.79 14.40
CA GLU A 100 2.78 -20.87 13.52
C GLU A 100 2.74 -19.93 12.30
N GLN A 101 1.57 -19.46 11.89
CA GLN A 101 1.43 -18.55 10.73
C GLN A 101 0.49 -17.40 11.08
N GLN A 102 1.06 -16.27 11.48
CA GLN A 102 0.28 -15.08 11.78
C GLN A 102 0.14 -14.18 10.56
N VAL A 103 -1.08 -13.88 10.18
CA VAL A 103 -1.43 -12.84 9.22
C VAL A 103 -1.47 -11.50 9.96
N GLU A 104 -0.45 -10.67 9.77
CA GLU A 104 -0.39 -9.33 10.37
C GLU A 104 -1.28 -8.35 9.58
N ALA A 105 -1.11 -8.35 8.26
CA ALA A 105 -1.88 -7.57 7.31
C ALA A 105 -1.99 -8.32 5.98
N LEU A 106 -2.89 -7.93 5.09
CA LEU A 106 -3.06 -8.56 3.78
C LEU A 106 -1.77 -8.56 2.93
N CYS A 107 -0.95 -7.52 3.06
CA CYS A 107 0.36 -7.41 2.38
C CYS A 107 1.52 -8.05 3.16
N ARG A 108 1.26 -8.65 4.33
CA ARG A 108 2.29 -9.21 5.20
C ARG A 108 1.77 -10.45 5.95
N GLY A 109 2.31 -11.59 5.62
CA GLY A 109 1.99 -12.88 6.24
C GLY A 109 1.26 -13.86 5.34
N PRO A 110 0.24 -13.48 4.54
CA PRO A 110 -0.42 -14.44 3.66
C PRO A 110 0.53 -14.95 2.56
N THR A 111 0.53 -16.27 2.37
CA THR A 111 1.18 -16.91 1.21
C THR A 111 0.14 -17.18 0.12
N LEU A 112 0.60 -17.37 -1.13
CA LEU A 112 -0.31 -17.74 -2.22
C LEU A 112 -1.02 -19.07 -1.95
N GLU A 113 -0.34 -20.03 -1.30
CA GLU A 113 -0.93 -21.32 -0.91
C GLU A 113 -2.08 -21.14 0.09
N MET A 114 -1.93 -20.26 1.08
CA MET A 114 -3.00 -19.91 2.02
C MET A 114 -4.21 -19.35 1.29
N LEU A 115 -3.98 -18.44 0.34
CA LEU A 115 -5.05 -17.87 -0.48
C LEU A 115 -5.74 -18.90 -1.36
N GLU A 116 -4.97 -19.77 -2.02
CA GLU A 116 -5.53 -20.84 -2.85
C GLU A 116 -6.41 -21.79 -2.04
N SER A 117 -6.01 -22.12 -0.81
CA SER A 117 -6.82 -22.95 0.09
C SER A 117 -8.16 -22.33 0.48
N MET A 118 -8.28 -21.01 0.39
CA MET A 118 -9.49 -20.25 0.74
C MET A 118 -10.31 -19.81 -0.47
N LYS A 119 -9.91 -20.19 -1.68
CA LYS A 119 -10.54 -19.74 -2.94
C LYS A 119 -12.06 -19.95 -2.97
N ASP A 120 -12.52 -21.12 -2.52
CA ASP A 120 -13.94 -21.47 -2.51
C ASP A 120 -14.68 -20.93 -1.27
N SER A 121 -13.95 -20.43 -0.27
CA SER A 121 -14.48 -19.89 0.99
C SER A 121 -14.61 -18.39 0.97
N MET A 122 -14.05 -17.71 -0.03
CA MET A 122 -14.11 -16.25 -0.20
C MET A 122 -15.01 -15.85 -1.37
N PRO A 123 -15.69 -14.69 -1.28
CA PRO A 123 -16.30 -14.10 -2.48
C PRO A 123 -15.27 -13.88 -3.58
N ALA A 124 -15.62 -14.15 -4.83
CA ALA A 124 -14.67 -14.15 -5.96
C ALA A 124 -13.94 -12.80 -6.19
N ASN A 125 -14.58 -11.68 -5.89
CA ASN A 125 -13.98 -10.34 -5.95
C ASN A 125 -12.96 -10.14 -4.80
N VAL A 126 -13.27 -10.60 -3.58
CA VAL A 126 -12.39 -10.55 -2.40
C VAL A 126 -11.16 -11.41 -2.63
N TYR A 127 -11.34 -12.64 -3.12
CA TYR A 127 -10.22 -13.53 -3.46
C TYR A 127 -9.28 -12.92 -4.51
N ARG A 128 -9.82 -12.41 -5.63
CA ARG A 128 -9.01 -11.79 -6.67
C ARG A 128 -8.23 -10.58 -6.15
N ARG A 129 -8.82 -9.80 -5.24
CA ARG A 129 -8.16 -8.67 -4.62
C ARG A 129 -7.02 -9.11 -3.70
N ALA A 130 -7.27 -10.10 -2.84
CA ALA A 130 -6.28 -10.68 -1.95
C ALA A 130 -5.09 -11.26 -2.72
N TYR A 131 -5.38 -12.02 -3.77
CA TYR A 131 -4.36 -12.62 -4.64
C TYR A 131 -3.46 -11.56 -5.27
N TYR A 132 -4.04 -10.47 -5.80
CA TYR A 132 -3.29 -9.38 -6.40
C TYR A 132 -2.40 -8.62 -5.41
N VAL A 133 -2.81 -8.50 -4.14
CA VAL A 133 -2.02 -7.79 -3.12
C VAL A 133 -0.88 -8.65 -2.59
N ALA A 134 -1.07 -9.98 -2.53
CA ALA A 134 -0.08 -10.92 -1.98
C ALA A 134 0.91 -11.46 -3.05
N SER A 135 0.63 -11.28 -4.34
CA SER A 135 1.50 -11.69 -5.46
C SER A 135 2.52 -10.60 -5.83
#